data_baf9e9456b59480b6d1f1090ce48fdef
#
_entry.id   baf9e9456b59480b6d1f1090ce48fdef
#
_cell.length_a   1.000
_cell.length_b   1.000
_cell.length_c   1.000
_cell.angle_alpha   90.00
_cell.angle_beta   90.00
_cell.angle_gamma   90.00
#
_symmetry.space_group_name_H-M   'P 1'
#
loop_
_entity.id
_entity.type
_entity.pdbx_description
1 polymer ?
#
loop_
_entity_poly.entity_id
_entity_poly.type
_entity_poly.pdbx_seq_one_letter_code
_entity_poly.pdbx_strand_id
1 'polypeptide(L)'
;MDVNEGWELDEALENVQALDGLGVQYVEQPLRAGHPEGRRLKAASPLPVYVDEDVHTLQDVAPAAERAHGVNLKLAKSGGLREAVRMAYAARALDLGVMLGCMIESSLGIAAAAQMASLCDHVDLDGNLLLADDPWTGVDFLDGVQVPSDQPGLGVDEALSRTR
;
A
#
# COMPACT_ATOMS: atom_id res chain seq x y z
N MET A 1 -9.04 -4.15 -4.50
CA MET A 1 -10.20 -3.47 -3.87
C MET A 1 -9.86 -3.25 -2.41
N ASP A 2 -9.89 -1.99 -1.96
CA ASP A 2 -9.70 -1.64 -0.56
C ASP A 2 -11.05 -1.56 0.15
N VAL A 3 -11.16 -2.19 1.32
CA VAL A 3 -12.36 -2.27 2.16
C VAL A 3 -12.26 -1.38 3.39
N ASN A 4 -11.05 -1.00 3.77
CA ASN A 4 -10.77 -0.13 4.93
C ASN A 4 -11.50 -0.61 6.20
N GLU A 5 -11.29 -1.86 6.60
CA GLU A 5 -11.88 -2.48 7.81
C GLU A 5 -13.43 -2.57 7.80
N GLY A 6 -14.07 -2.43 6.63
CA GLY A 6 -15.50 -2.21 6.52
C GLY A 6 -16.38 -3.46 6.63
N TRP A 7 -15.82 -4.68 6.64
CA TRP A 7 -16.62 -5.91 6.68
C TRP A 7 -16.49 -6.65 8.01
N GLU A 8 -17.59 -7.28 8.40
CA GLU A 8 -17.57 -8.36 9.38
C GLU A 8 -17.20 -9.70 8.71
N LEU A 9 -16.78 -10.71 9.48
CA LEU A 9 -16.23 -11.95 8.92
C LEU A 9 -17.16 -12.65 7.92
N ASP A 10 -18.44 -12.81 8.28
CA ASP A 10 -19.38 -13.55 7.42
C ASP A 10 -19.61 -12.80 6.11
N GLU A 11 -19.72 -11.48 6.16
CA GLU A 11 -19.79 -10.62 4.98
C GLU A 11 -18.51 -10.71 4.14
N ALA A 12 -17.34 -10.68 4.78
CA ALA A 12 -16.05 -10.82 4.11
C ALA A 12 -15.95 -12.15 3.36
N LEU A 13 -16.37 -13.26 3.97
CA LEU A 13 -16.35 -14.59 3.36
C LEU A 13 -17.28 -14.68 2.12
N GLU A 14 -18.45 -14.05 2.16
CA GLU A 14 -19.37 -13.98 1.02
C GLU A 14 -18.80 -13.09 -0.09
N ASN A 15 -18.32 -11.89 0.27
CA ASN A 15 -17.85 -10.90 -0.69
C ASN A 15 -16.59 -11.37 -1.45
N VAL A 16 -15.61 -12.01 -0.80
CA VAL A 16 -14.41 -12.49 -1.50
C VAL A 16 -14.73 -13.55 -2.53
N GLN A 17 -15.77 -14.39 -2.32
CA GLN A 17 -16.24 -15.35 -3.31
C GLN A 17 -16.89 -14.65 -4.50
N ALA A 18 -17.71 -13.63 -4.24
CA ALA A 18 -18.40 -12.89 -5.29
C ALA A 18 -17.42 -12.08 -6.15
N LEU A 19 -16.39 -11.50 -5.54
CA LEU A 19 -15.38 -10.68 -6.21
C LEU A 19 -14.43 -11.50 -7.10
N ASP A 20 -14.15 -12.75 -6.74
CA ASP A 20 -13.29 -13.65 -7.54
C ASP A 20 -13.83 -13.80 -8.97
N GLY A 21 -15.15 -13.95 -9.11
CA GLY A 21 -15.82 -14.03 -10.42
C GLY A 21 -15.82 -12.73 -11.24
N LEU A 22 -15.42 -11.60 -10.64
CA LEU A 22 -15.43 -10.27 -11.27
C LEU A 22 -14.03 -9.80 -11.72
N GLY A 23 -13.00 -10.63 -11.56
CA GLY A 23 -11.64 -10.31 -11.98
C GLY A 23 -10.91 -9.36 -11.03
N VAL A 24 -11.34 -9.24 -9.77
CA VAL A 24 -10.60 -8.54 -8.72
C VAL A 24 -9.32 -9.30 -8.42
N GLN A 25 -8.18 -8.61 -8.35
CA GLN A 25 -6.88 -9.24 -8.16
C GLN A 25 -6.56 -9.53 -6.70
N TYR A 26 -6.98 -8.68 -5.78
CA TYR A 26 -6.80 -8.80 -4.34
C TYR A 26 -7.81 -7.95 -3.58
N VAL A 27 -7.95 -8.24 -2.29
CA VAL A 27 -8.75 -7.45 -1.34
C VAL A 27 -7.83 -6.91 -0.25
N GLU A 28 -7.95 -5.62 0.05
CA GLU A 28 -7.16 -4.94 1.08
C GLU A 28 -8.01 -4.68 2.32
N GLN A 29 -7.44 -4.97 3.49
CA GLN A 29 -7.96 -4.78 4.84
C GLN A 29 -9.48 -5.00 4.97
N PRO A 30 -9.98 -6.20 4.65
CA PRO A 30 -11.41 -6.46 4.72
C PRO A 30 -11.98 -6.43 6.15
N LEU A 31 -11.22 -6.93 7.13
CA LEU A 31 -11.59 -6.98 8.53
C LEU A 31 -10.84 -5.93 9.34
N ARG A 32 -11.35 -5.58 10.51
CA ARG A 32 -10.65 -4.70 11.46
C ARG A 32 -9.27 -5.24 11.81
N ALA A 33 -8.31 -4.34 11.99
CA ALA A 33 -6.95 -4.69 12.39
C ALA A 33 -6.95 -5.56 13.65
N GLY A 34 -6.13 -6.59 13.65
CA GLY A 34 -6.06 -7.54 14.75
C GLY A 34 -7.25 -8.49 14.89
N HIS A 35 -8.16 -8.55 13.91
CA HIS A 35 -9.34 -9.42 14.00
C HIS A 35 -8.94 -10.88 14.23
N PRO A 36 -9.51 -11.58 15.25
CA PRO A 36 -9.08 -12.93 15.64
C PRO A 36 -9.28 -13.98 14.54
N GLU A 37 -10.28 -13.79 13.70
CA GLU A 37 -10.66 -14.71 12.61
C GLU A 37 -9.94 -14.41 11.27
N GLY A 38 -8.93 -13.53 11.24
CA GLY A 38 -8.17 -13.22 10.01
C GLY A 38 -7.58 -14.47 9.35
N ARG A 39 -7.12 -15.46 10.15
CA ARG A 39 -6.65 -16.75 9.63
C ARG A 39 -7.73 -17.51 8.87
N ARG A 40 -8.97 -17.48 9.37
CA ARG A 40 -10.11 -18.15 8.74
C ARG A 40 -10.42 -17.51 7.40
N LEU A 41 -10.43 -16.17 7.35
CA LEU A 41 -10.63 -15.46 6.08
C LEU A 41 -9.51 -15.77 5.10
N LYS A 42 -8.24 -15.69 5.52
CA LYS A 42 -7.09 -16.05 4.68
C LYS A 42 -7.25 -17.45 4.07
N ALA A 43 -7.59 -18.45 4.88
CA ALA A 43 -7.70 -19.83 4.42
C ALA A 43 -8.88 -20.08 3.48
N ALA A 44 -9.94 -19.29 3.57
CA ALA A 44 -11.18 -19.46 2.80
C ALA A 44 -11.26 -18.56 1.56
N SER A 45 -10.46 -17.49 1.50
CA SER A 45 -10.51 -16.53 0.41
C SER A 45 -9.85 -17.09 -0.86
N PRO A 46 -10.55 -17.09 -2.00
CA PRO A 46 -9.95 -17.39 -3.31
C PRO A 46 -9.05 -16.26 -3.82
N LEU A 47 -9.24 -15.04 -3.28
CA LEU A 47 -8.45 -13.86 -3.61
C LEU A 47 -7.36 -13.64 -2.57
N PRO A 48 -6.19 -13.14 -2.96
CA PRO A 48 -5.19 -12.67 -2.01
C PRO A 48 -5.76 -11.58 -1.09
N VAL A 49 -5.55 -11.72 0.22
CA VAL A 49 -5.90 -10.71 1.23
C VAL A 49 -4.62 -9.98 1.62
N TYR A 50 -4.60 -8.68 1.43
CA TYR A 50 -3.55 -7.79 1.88
C TYR A 50 -4.00 -7.02 3.12
N VAL A 51 -3.10 -6.77 4.05
CA VAL A 51 -3.39 -5.98 5.25
C VAL A 51 -2.60 -4.68 5.25
N ASP A 52 -3.28 -3.61 5.66
CA ASP A 52 -2.77 -2.24 5.76
C ASP A 52 -2.69 -1.80 7.22
N GLU A 53 -3.83 -1.67 7.89
CA GLU A 53 -3.94 -1.21 9.27
C GLU A 53 -3.33 -2.18 10.28
N ASP A 54 -3.13 -3.43 9.92
CA ASP A 54 -2.42 -4.43 10.73
C ASP A 54 -0.89 -4.24 10.75
N VAL A 55 -0.30 -3.45 9.84
CA VAL A 55 1.15 -3.41 9.63
C VAL A 55 1.67 -1.98 9.60
N HIS A 56 2.30 -1.57 10.69
CA HIS A 56 2.93 -0.26 10.86
C HIS A 56 4.44 -0.35 11.02
N THR A 57 4.92 -1.41 11.63
CA THR A 57 6.33 -1.60 11.99
C THR A 57 6.85 -2.94 11.50
N LEU A 58 8.18 -3.11 11.53
CA LEU A 58 8.81 -4.38 11.18
C LEU A 58 8.30 -5.55 12.04
N GLN A 59 7.94 -5.30 13.31
CA GLN A 59 7.44 -6.32 14.21
C GLN A 59 6.06 -6.85 13.82
N ASP A 60 5.28 -6.08 13.09
CA ASP A 60 3.92 -6.44 12.68
C ASP A 60 3.91 -7.41 11.47
N VAL A 61 5.02 -7.48 10.73
CA VAL A 61 5.11 -8.28 9.50
C VAL A 61 4.94 -9.78 9.77
N ALA A 62 5.59 -10.31 10.80
CA ALA A 62 5.51 -11.73 11.12
C ALA A 62 4.10 -12.15 11.58
N PRO A 63 3.42 -11.42 12.50
CA PRO A 63 2.02 -11.70 12.82
C PRO A 63 1.07 -11.58 11.62
N ALA A 64 1.31 -10.67 10.68
CA ALA A 64 0.50 -10.52 9.47
C ALA A 64 0.53 -11.78 8.59
N ALA A 65 1.67 -12.47 8.52
CA ALA A 65 1.81 -13.70 7.74
C ALA A 65 0.82 -14.82 8.15
N GLU A 66 0.32 -14.80 9.37
CA GLU A 66 -0.66 -15.77 9.83
C GLU A 66 -2.07 -15.50 9.29
N ARG A 67 -2.40 -14.25 8.96
CA ARG A 67 -3.76 -13.81 8.66
C ARG A 67 -3.94 -13.16 7.28
N ALA A 68 -2.86 -12.92 6.55
CA ALA A 68 -2.88 -12.29 5.25
C ALA A 68 -1.97 -13.00 4.22
N HIS A 69 -2.19 -12.75 2.95
CA HIS A 69 -1.36 -13.20 1.84
C HIS A 69 -0.31 -12.15 1.47
N GLY A 70 -0.52 -10.90 1.88
CA GLY A 70 0.40 -9.80 1.64
C GLY A 70 0.19 -8.64 2.62
N VAL A 71 1.09 -7.68 2.54
CA VAL A 71 1.10 -6.48 3.37
C VAL A 71 1.14 -5.24 2.50
N ASN A 72 0.41 -4.19 2.88
CA ASN A 72 0.52 -2.87 2.28
C ASN A 72 1.46 -2.00 3.11
N LEU A 73 2.60 -1.64 2.53
CA LEU A 73 3.60 -0.77 3.13
C LEU A 73 3.36 0.68 2.68
N LYS A 74 3.28 1.59 3.64
CA LYS A 74 3.18 3.03 3.39
C LYS A 74 4.29 3.75 4.16
N LEU A 75 5.07 4.60 3.50
CA LEU A 75 6.21 5.26 4.17
C LEU A 75 5.78 6.06 5.39
N ALA A 76 4.60 6.68 5.31
CA ALA A 76 4.03 7.46 6.43
C ALA A 76 3.76 6.61 7.69
N LYS A 77 3.45 5.31 7.53
CA LYS A 77 3.27 4.37 8.65
C LYS A 77 4.59 3.75 9.09
N SER A 78 5.43 3.38 8.14
CA SER A 78 6.61 2.52 8.38
C SER A 78 7.79 3.28 9.00
N GLY A 79 7.72 4.61 9.11
CA GLY A 79 8.83 5.42 9.62
C GLY A 79 9.89 5.75 8.56
N GLY A 80 9.52 5.69 7.26
CA GLY A 80 10.32 6.11 6.13
C GLY A 80 10.91 4.97 5.31
N LEU A 81 11.60 5.35 4.24
CA LEU A 81 12.06 4.45 3.18
C LEU A 81 12.90 3.27 3.69
N ARG A 82 13.86 3.52 4.59
CA ARG A 82 14.75 2.48 5.09
C ARG A 82 14.01 1.37 5.85
N GLU A 83 13.04 1.73 6.68
CA GLU A 83 12.25 0.74 7.41
C GLU A 83 11.27 0.03 6.48
N ALA A 84 10.62 0.73 5.55
CA ALA A 84 9.75 0.11 4.56
C ALA A 84 10.49 -0.94 3.71
N VAL A 85 11.71 -0.67 3.26
CA VAL A 85 12.56 -1.64 2.55
C VAL A 85 12.87 -2.86 3.44
N ARG A 86 13.18 -2.67 4.72
CA ARG A 86 13.40 -3.80 5.66
C ARG A 86 12.13 -4.64 5.84
N MET A 87 10.98 -3.99 5.93
CA MET A 87 9.68 -4.66 6.03
C MET A 87 9.36 -5.44 4.75
N ALA A 88 9.67 -4.89 3.57
CA ALA A 88 9.49 -5.60 2.30
C ALA A 88 10.33 -6.90 2.25
N TYR A 89 11.60 -6.84 2.63
CA TYR A 89 12.43 -8.06 2.68
C TYR A 89 11.95 -9.05 3.75
N ALA A 90 11.49 -8.58 4.91
CA ALA A 90 10.92 -9.45 5.94
C ALA A 90 9.63 -10.13 5.45
N ALA A 91 8.76 -9.39 4.76
CA ALA A 91 7.55 -9.92 4.14
C ALA A 91 7.87 -11.03 3.12
N ARG A 92 8.82 -10.76 2.22
CA ARG A 92 9.30 -11.75 1.23
C ARG A 92 9.87 -13.02 1.88
N ALA A 93 10.61 -12.88 2.97
CA ALA A 93 11.16 -14.03 3.71
C ALA A 93 10.08 -14.89 4.39
N LEU A 94 8.86 -14.38 4.49
CA LEU A 94 7.67 -15.05 5.04
C LEU A 94 6.64 -15.42 3.96
N ASP A 95 7.06 -15.41 2.68
CA ASP A 95 6.21 -15.70 1.52
C ASP A 95 4.98 -14.77 1.41
N LEU A 96 5.08 -13.54 1.93
CA LEU A 96 4.05 -12.52 1.77
C LEU A 96 4.26 -11.71 0.48
N GLY A 97 3.16 -11.40 -0.19
CA GLY A 97 3.13 -10.35 -1.20
C GLY A 97 3.38 -8.97 -0.58
N VAL A 98 3.93 -8.07 -1.37
CA VAL A 98 4.20 -6.69 -0.95
C VAL A 98 3.46 -5.72 -1.85
N MET A 99 2.61 -4.92 -1.26
CA MET A 99 2.01 -3.74 -1.88
C MET A 99 2.67 -2.49 -1.30
N LEU A 100 2.83 -1.49 -2.13
CA LEU A 100 3.27 -0.16 -1.75
C LEU A 100 2.12 0.81 -1.95
N GLY A 101 1.58 1.30 -0.86
CA GLY A 101 0.54 2.32 -0.85
C GLY A 101 1.05 3.68 -0.39
N CYS A 102 0.13 4.64 -0.32
CA CYS A 102 0.37 5.98 0.21
C CYS A 102 -0.80 6.44 1.07
N MET A 103 -0.61 7.58 1.70
CA MET A 103 -1.67 8.43 2.23
C MET A 103 -1.92 9.57 1.23
N ILE A 104 -2.84 10.48 1.53
CA ILE A 104 -2.87 11.78 0.83
C ILE A 104 -1.62 12.54 1.27
N GLU A 105 -0.64 12.60 0.39
CA GLU A 105 0.67 13.18 0.64
C GLU A 105 1.23 13.88 -0.60
N SER A 106 2.21 14.75 -0.41
CA SER A 106 2.79 15.53 -1.50
C SER A 106 3.66 14.70 -2.44
N SER A 107 3.99 15.25 -3.61
CA SER A 107 4.94 14.66 -4.56
C SER A 107 6.29 14.32 -3.94
N LEU A 108 6.70 14.99 -2.86
CA LEU A 108 7.91 14.60 -2.10
C LEU A 108 7.77 13.22 -1.47
N GLY A 109 6.63 12.95 -0.81
CA GLY A 109 6.35 11.64 -0.20
C GLY A 109 6.20 10.55 -1.26
N ILE A 110 5.47 10.83 -2.32
CA ILE A 110 5.27 9.91 -3.45
C ILE A 110 6.58 9.58 -4.16
N ALA A 111 7.43 10.58 -4.44
CA ALA A 111 8.75 10.36 -5.03
C ALA A 111 9.64 9.48 -4.15
N ALA A 112 9.59 9.68 -2.83
CA ALA A 112 10.30 8.84 -1.88
C ALA A 112 9.77 7.39 -1.89
N ALA A 113 8.46 7.19 -1.89
CA ALA A 113 7.85 5.87 -1.97
C ALA A 113 8.22 5.15 -3.27
N ALA A 114 8.16 5.85 -4.40
CA ALA A 114 8.46 5.30 -5.71
C ALA A 114 9.88 4.69 -5.83
N GLN A 115 10.85 5.12 -4.99
CA GLN A 115 12.20 4.55 -4.97
C GLN A 115 12.23 3.05 -4.59
N MET A 116 11.19 2.54 -3.94
CA MET A 116 11.11 1.12 -3.60
C MET A 116 10.06 0.35 -4.41
N ALA A 117 9.40 0.96 -5.38
CA ALA A 117 8.33 0.35 -6.16
C ALA A 117 8.74 -0.98 -6.81
N SER A 118 10.00 -1.09 -7.26
CA SER A 118 10.54 -2.32 -7.87
C SER A 118 10.65 -3.52 -6.91
N LEU A 119 10.49 -3.32 -5.61
CA LEU A 119 10.45 -4.39 -4.61
C LEU A 119 9.04 -4.92 -4.37
N CYS A 120 8.01 -4.31 -4.97
CA CYS A 120 6.61 -4.54 -4.66
C CYS A 120 5.88 -5.23 -5.83
N ASP A 121 4.85 -6.01 -5.51
CA ASP A 121 3.98 -6.67 -6.50
C ASP A 121 2.89 -5.74 -7.01
N HIS A 122 2.43 -4.87 -6.11
CA HIS A 122 1.39 -3.87 -6.40
C HIS A 122 1.86 -2.50 -5.90
N VAL A 123 1.52 -1.46 -6.65
CA VAL A 123 1.88 -0.08 -6.34
C VAL A 123 0.65 0.80 -6.55
N ASP A 124 0.29 1.57 -5.52
CA ASP A 124 -0.77 2.57 -5.55
C ASP A 124 -0.27 3.84 -4.85
N LEU A 125 0.17 4.80 -5.65
CA LEU A 125 0.85 6.03 -5.21
C LEU A 125 0.16 7.28 -5.74
N ASP A 126 -1.16 7.33 -5.72
CA ASP A 126 -1.98 8.41 -6.27
C ASP A 126 -2.19 9.60 -5.31
N GLY A 127 -1.68 9.53 -4.09
CA GLY A 127 -1.99 10.48 -3.01
C GLY A 127 -1.72 11.96 -3.33
N ASN A 128 -0.71 12.27 -4.14
CA ASN A 128 -0.43 13.65 -4.56
C ASN A 128 -1.46 14.19 -5.58
N LEU A 129 -2.10 13.32 -6.35
CA LEU A 129 -3.14 13.72 -7.31
C LEU A 129 -4.41 14.23 -6.64
N LEU A 130 -4.57 13.93 -5.35
CA LEU A 130 -5.70 14.36 -4.53
C LEU A 130 -5.49 15.73 -3.87
N LEU A 131 -4.29 16.32 -4.01
CA LEU A 131 -3.98 17.64 -3.45
C LEU A 131 -4.48 18.75 -4.38
N ALA A 132 -5.13 19.74 -3.78
CA ALA A 132 -5.49 20.96 -4.52
C ALA A 132 -4.27 21.84 -4.83
N ASP A 133 -3.22 21.76 -4.01
CA ASP A 133 -1.97 22.49 -4.14
C ASP A 133 -0.83 21.62 -3.57
N ASP A 134 0.11 21.26 -4.42
CA ASP A 134 1.28 20.48 -4.03
C ASP A 134 2.51 21.43 -4.02
N PRO A 135 3.19 21.58 -2.87
CA PRO A 135 4.38 22.42 -2.79
C PRO A 135 5.62 21.84 -3.46
N TRP A 136 5.52 20.65 -4.04
CA TRP A 136 6.62 19.94 -4.67
C TRP A 136 6.31 19.56 -6.11
N THR A 137 7.36 19.45 -6.94
CA THR A 137 7.32 18.91 -8.31
C THR A 137 8.33 17.77 -8.43
N GLY A 138 8.33 17.05 -9.56
CA GLY A 138 9.31 15.98 -9.81
C GLY A 138 8.70 14.58 -9.92
N VAL A 139 7.37 14.48 -9.81
CA VAL A 139 6.62 13.28 -10.21
C VAL A 139 5.64 13.70 -11.27
N ASP A 140 5.84 13.22 -12.49
CA ASP A 140 4.96 13.48 -13.61
C ASP A 140 3.85 12.42 -13.67
N PHE A 141 2.65 12.83 -14.12
CA PHE A 141 1.56 11.92 -14.36
C PHE A 141 1.31 11.81 -15.86
N LEU A 142 1.74 10.71 -16.47
CA LEU A 142 1.71 10.48 -17.91
C LEU A 142 0.91 9.21 -18.21
N ASP A 143 -0.13 9.33 -19.01
CA ASP A 143 -0.96 8.21 -19.48
C ASP A 143 -1.45 7.27 -18.37
N GLY A 144 -1.82 7.83 -17.20
CA GLY A 144 -2.29 7.05 -16.06
C GLY A 144 -1.19 6.50 -15.17
N VAL A 145 0.07 6.82 -15.43
CA VAL A 145 1.23 6.34 -14.68
C VAL A 145 1.97 7.51 -14.02
N GLN A 146 2.33 7.34 -12.77
CA GLN A 146 3.25 8.26 -12.08
C GLN A 146 4.69 7.92 -12.44
N VAL A 147 5.41 8.89 -12.95
CA VAL A 147 6.81 8.76 -13.40
C VAL A 147 7.69 9.67 -12.53
N PRO A 148 8.44 9.10 -11.57
CA PRO A 148 9.41 9.86 -10.82
C PRO A 148 10.51 10.44 -11.73
N SER A 149 11.04 11.59 -11.34
CA SER A 149 12.17 12.21 -12.03
C SER A 149 13.42 11.31 -11.95
N ASP A 150 14.27 11.36 -12.95
CA ASP A 150 15.60 10.73 -13.01
C ASP A 150 16.72 11.60 -12.40
N GLN A 151 16.38 12.76 -11.84
CA GLN A 151 17.34 13.64 -11.21
C GLN A 151 17.90 13.05 -9.90
N PRO A 152 19.12 13.44 -9.48
CA PRO A 152 19.73 12.94 -8.25
C PRO A 152 18.85 13.13 -7.00
N GLY A 153 18.99 12.23 -6.04
CA GLY A 153 18.20 12.21 -4.80
C GLY A 153 16.79 11.69 -5.05
N LEU A 154 15.76 12.40 -4.58
CA LEU A 154 14.36 12.09 -4.86
C LEU A 154 13.88 12.74 -6.16
N GLY A 155 14.69 13.60 -6.76
CA GLY A 155 14.36 14.29 -8.00
C GLY A 155 13.18 15.26 -7.91
N VAL A 156 12.98 15.86 -6.74
CA VAL A 156 11.90 16.81 -6.47
C VAL A 156 12.47 18.20 -6.21
N ASP A 157 11.73 19.21 -6.64
CA ASP A 157 12.00 20.63 -6.41
C ASP A 157 10.80 21.28 -5.72
N GLU A 158 11.04 22.38 -5.01
CA GLU A 158 9.93 23.21 -4.53
C GLU A 158 9.16 23.80 -5.73
N ALA A 159 7.85 23.62 -5.73
CA ALA A 159 7.01 24.30 -6.70
C ALA A 159 7.14 25.81 -6.51
N LEU A 160 7.53 26.52 -7.56
CA LEU A 160 7.59 27.99 -7.51
C LEU A 160 6.20 28.49 -7.06
N SER A 161 6.16 29.17 -5.91
CA SER A 161 4.92 29.74 -5.40
C SER A 161 4.27 30.59 -6.51
N ARG A 162 3.09 30.14 -6.97
CA ARG A 162 2.28 31.01 -7.82
C ARG A 162 1.89 32.21 -6.95
N THR A 163 2.63 33.29 -7.08
CA THR A 163 2.25 34.59 -6.51
C THR A 163 0.83 34.89 -7.00
N ARG A 164 -0.10 34.88 -6.06
CA ARG A 164 -1.48 35.32 -6.29
C ARG A 164 -1.53 36.81 -6.56
#